data_0d73ef2cdf8f69d1efb21b2f176723ee
#
_entry.id   0d73ef2cdf8f69d1efb21b2f176723ee
#
_cell.length_a   1.000
_cell.length_b   1.000
_cell.length_c   1.000
_cell.angle_alpha   90.00
_cell.angle_beta   90.00
_cell.angle_gamma   90.00
#
_symmetry.space_group_name_H-M   'P 1'
#
loop_
_entity.id
_entity.type
_entity.pdbx_description
1 polymer ?
#
loop_
_entity_poly.entity_id
_entity_poly.type
_entity_poly.pdbx_seq_one_letter_code
_entity_poly.pdbx_strand_id
1 'polypeptide(L)'
;HEGGEFSHLSPANPWPLASPRLLGDLDDVELTRAAARDAAATLAGLGIDLMLAPSVDVNSNPANPIISTRSFGRTPDVVSRHGVAFVEGVHDAGIAACPKHFPGHGDVSVDSHTDLPRVDRSIEEVQAVELAPFRATIAAGADVVMSAHIVFSAYDDKPATLSRRILTGLLREELGFTGVITTDALEMQAITKGRSIEDAAVASIGAGADLAMIAVGTANPQALTARVVEAVQTGILPAERVADAAARVRTLAASLGQRSRQPGLDGAPIREVAARVVAGQSFPALGPAPYVVDLTQGLHPAWNPYFSGLPEIFTRVAPQADGVVLRGEHHLTDDGEPQNDAIARAAKAAQGRPLVIAVQDAGRTPWMRAALNQLVEGHPDNVFVLCTGIPEDQSLVPAGVPSATTSGRNMIVLEAIGRELTR
;
A
#
# COMPACT_ATOMS: atom_id res chain seq x y z
N HIS A 1 5.21 -5.64 -3.60
CA HIS A 1 5.41 -5.90 -2.18
C HIS A 1 5.74 -4.58 -1.48
N GLU A 2 4.75 -3.99 -0.79
CA GLU A 2 4.90 -2.67 -0.15
C GLU A 2 5.05 -2.79 1.38
N GLY A 3 4.65 -3.90 1.95
CA GLY A 3 4.57 -4.16 3.38
C GLY A 3 3.15 -4.23 3.92
N GLY A 4 3.01 -4.72 5.15
CA GLY A 4 1.70 -4.94 5.75
C GLY A 4 0.81 -5.81 4.88
N GLU A 5 -0.45 -5.43 4.75
CA GLU A 5 -1.45 -6.09 3.92
C GLU A 5 -1.17 -6.03 2.40
N PHE A 6 -0.29 -5.14 1.95
CA PHE A 6 0.13 -5.01 0.55
C PHE A 6 1.36 -5.87 0.23
N SER A 7 1.41 -7.06 0.80
CA SER A 7 2.44 -8.07 0.57
C SER A 7 1.88 -9.25 -0.22
N HIS A 8 2.56 -9.65 -1.31
CA HIS A 8 2.18 -10.81 -2.12
C HIS A 8 2.97 -12.08 -1.78
N LEU A 9 3.80 -12.04 -0.75
CA LEU A 9 4.50 -13.23 -0.27
C LEU A 9 3.55 -14.12 0.53
N SER A 10 3.68 -15.45 0.35
CA SER A 10 2.86 -16.46 1.03
C SER A 10 2.96 -16.40 2.56
N PRO A 11 1.92 -16.79 3.30
CA PRO A 11 1.98 -16.94 4.77
C PRO A 11 3.03 -17.94 5.26
N ALA A 12 3.42 -18.90 4.43
CA ALA A 12 4.54 -19.80 4.72
C ALA A 12 5.88 -19.06 4.83
N ASN A 13 5.94 -17.85 4.29
CA ASN A 13 7.06 -16.93 4.41
C ASN A 13 6.54 -15.70 5.15
N PRO A 14 6.73 -15.59 6.48
CA PRO A 14 6.13 -14.52 7.27
C PRO A 14 6.52 -13.17 6.66
N TRP A 15 5.55 -12.27 6.53
CA TRP A 15 5.70 -10.99 5.85
C TRP A 15 6.83 -10.18 6.45
N PRO A 16 7.97 -10.07 5.76
CA PRO A 16 9.18 -9.53 6.36
C PRO A 16 9.14 -8.00 6.51
N LEU A 17 8.07 -7.35 6.03
CA LEU A 17 7.99 -5.90 5.97
C LEU A 17 6.72 -5.39 6.65
N ALA A 18 6.89 -4.48 7.60
CA ALA A 18 5.81 -3.71 8.18
C ALA A 18 5.19 -2.77 7.13
N SER A 19 3.97 -2.27 7.40
CA SER A 19 3.39 -1.22 6.57
C SER A 19 4.27 0.04 6.60
N PRO A 20 4.34 0.81 5.53
CA PRO A 20 5.04 2.09 5.51
C PRO A 20 4.60 3.02 6.65
N ARG A 21 3.29 3.07 6.95
CA ARG A 21 2.77 3.91 8.03
C ARG A 21 3.37 3.53 9.39
N LEU A 22 3.46 2.26 9.71
CA LEU A 22 4.05 1.83 10.98
C LEU A 22 5.52 2.21 11.06
N LEU A 23 6.28 2.06 9.97
CA LEU A 23 7.68 2.49 9.93
C LEU A 23 7.81 4.00 10.12
N GLY A 24 6.94 4.79 9.49
CA GLY A 24 6.91 6.25 9.64
C GLY A 24 6.48 6.70 11.04
N ASP A 25 5.54 6.01 11.69
CA ASP A 25 5.11 6.31 13.07
C ASP A 25 6.19 5.98 14.10
N LEU A 26 7.05 4.97 13.85
CA LEU A 26 8.23 4.68 14.66
C LEU A 26 9.36 5.70 14.44
N ASP A 27 9.34 6.42 13.35
CA ASP A 27 10.25 7.48 12.92
C ASP A 27 11.74 7.13 13.05
N ASP A 28 12.10 5.89 12.68
CA ASP A 28 13.45 5.36 12.66
C ASP A 28 13.84 4.98 11.22
N VAL A 29 14.60 5.85 10.56
CA VAL A 29 15.00 5.67 9.16
C VAL A 29 15.96 4.49 8.96
N GLU A 30 16.81 4.19 9.94
CA GLU A 30 17.73 3.05 9.89
C GLU A 30 16.95 1.73 9.98
N LEU A 31 15.93 1.69 10.84
CA LEU A 31 15.03 0.54 10.91
C LEU A 31 14.24 0.37 9.60
N THR A 32 13.80 1.47 8.99
CA THR A 32 13.14 1.44 7.67
C THR A 32 14.06 0.89 6.59
N ARG A 33 15.32 1.35 6.52
CA ARG A 33 16.33 0.83 5.59
C ARG A 33 16.57 -0.66 5.80
N ALA A 34 16.76 -1.07 7.05
CA ALA A 34 16.99 -2.48 7.40
C ALA A 34 15.78 -3.37 7.02
N ALA A 35 14.55 -2.92 7.28
CA ALA A 35 13.32 -3.63 6.93
C ALA A 35 13.14 -3.74 5.41
N ALA A 36 13.39 -2.67 4.67
CA ALA A 36 13.33 -2.66 3.21
C ALA A 36 14.39 -3.59 2.60
N ARG A 37 15.64 -3.57 3.12
CA ARG A 37 16.71 -4.49 2.70
C ARG A 37 16.31 -5.95 2.92
N ASP A 38 15.75 -6.28 4.06
CA ASP A 38 15.37 -7.66 4.41
C ASP A 38 14.25 -8.17 3.48
N ALA A 39 13.24 -7.34 3.22
CA ALA A 39 12.19 -7.65 2.25
C ALA A 39 12.74 -7.80 0.83
N ALA A 40 13.58 -6.88 0.38
CA ALA A 40 14.19 -6.91 -0.94
C ALA A 40 15.15 -8.11 -1.11
N ALA A 41 15.86 -8.50 -0.06
CA ALA A 41 16.71 -9.71 -0.06
C ALA A 41 15.90 -10.99 -0.25
N THR A 42 14.68 -11.04 0.31
CA THR A 42 13.74 -12.15 0.06
C THR A 42 13.35 -12.20 -1.41
N LEU A 43 12.99 -11.06 -2.01
CA LEU A 43 12.64 -10.96 -3.43
C LEU A 43 13.83 -11.33 -4.33
N ALA A 44 15.03 -10.84 -4.01
CA ALA A 44 16.27 -11.18 -4.72
C ALA A 44 16.53 -12.69 -4.72
N GLY A 45 16.28 -13.37 -3.59
CA GLY A 45 16.36 -14.83 -3.46
C GLY A 45 15.37 -15.60 -4.32
N LEU A 46 14.23 -14.99 -4.64
CA LEU A 46 13.20 -15.52 -5.56
C LEU A 46 13.48 -15.19 -7.04
N GLY A 47 14.57 -14.48 -7.34
CA GLY A 47 14.92 -14.08 -8.69
C GLY A 47 14.20 -12.83 -9.20
N ILE A 48 13.60 -12.03 -8.31
CA ILE A 48 12.92 -10.79 -8.65
C ILE A 48 13.92 -9.64 -8.66
N ASP A 49 13.93 -8.83 -9.72
CA ASP A 49 14.89 -7.75 -9.95
C ASP A 49 14.36 -6.36 -9.60
N LEU A 50 13.05 -6.19 -9.51
CA LEU A 50 12.39 -4.90 -9.29
C LEU A 50 11.28 -5.03 -8.23
N MET A 51 11.37 -4.20 -7.21
CA MET A 51 10.33 -4.04 -6.20
C MET A 51 9.50 -2.79 -6.53
N LEU A 52 8.19 -2.96 -6.80
CA LEU A 52 7.27 -1.85 -7.06
C LEU A 52 6.91 -1.14 -5.74
N ALA A 53 7.91 -0.57 -5.10
CA ALA A 53 7.88 0.17 -3.84
C ALA A 53 9.13 1.06 -3.72
N PRO A 54 9.09 2.08 -2.83
CA PRO A 54 8.04 2.42 -1.87
C PRO A 54 6.89 3.25 -2.48
N SER A 55 5.73 3.28 -1.80
CA SER A 55 4.81 4.42 -1.95
C SER A 55 5.42 5.61 -1.22
N VAL A 56 5.63 6.70 -1.96
CA VAL A 56 6.10 7.98 -1.42
C VAL A 56 5.02 9.05 -1.51
N ASP A 57 3.78 8.60 -1.56
CA ASP A 57 2.61 9.47 -1.51
C ASP A 57 2.47 10.07 -0.10
N VAL A 58 2.32 11.39 -0.01
CA VAL A 58 2.07 12.07 1.27
C VAL A 58 0.58 11.98 1.59
N ASN A 59 0.19 11.16 2.57
CA ASN A 59 -1.22 10.97 2.95
C ASN A 59 -1.80 12.20 3.66
N SER A 60 -1.79 13.34 2.97
CA SER A 60 -2.22 14.63 3.50
C SER A 60 -3.75 14.70 3.72
N ASN A 61 -4.53 13.95 2.93
CA ASN A 61 -5.97 13.85 3.04
C ASN A 61 -6.37 12.60 3.84
N PRO A 62 -6.92 12.73 5.06
CA PRO A 62 -7.34 11.59 5.87
C PRO A 62 -8.52 10.80 5.26
N ALA A 63 -9.25 11.41 4.31
CA ALA A 63 -10.33 10.75 3.57
C ALA A 63 -9.84 9.92 2.38
N ASN A 64 -8.52 9.87 2.12
CA ASN A 64 -7.95 9.10 1.02
C ASN A 64 -8.22 7.59 1.21
N PRO A 65 -8.96 6.94 0.27
CA PRO A 65 -9.38 5.55 0.45
C PRO A 65 -8.29 4.53 0.08
N ILE A 66 -7.20 4.95 -0.60
CA ILE A 66 -6.26 4.05 -1.26
C ILE A 66 -4.87 4.09 -0.63
N ILE A 67 -4.39 5.25 -0.23
CA ILE A 67 -3.01 5.36 0.28
C ILE A 67 -2.94 4.91 1.73
N SER A 68 -3.69 5.51 2.66
CA SER A 68 -3.83 5.01 4.03
C SER A 68 -2.49 4.54 4.63
N THR A 69 -2.40 3.28 5.05
CA THR A 69 -1.22 2.64 5.64
C THR A 69 -0.06 2.41 4.66
N ARG A 70 -0.25 2.63 3.36
CA ARG A 70 0.79 2.56 2.34
C ARG A 70 1.75 3.76 2.35
N SER A 71 1.35 4.88 2.95
CA SER A 71 2.20 6.06 3.13
C SER A 71 2.99 5.99 4.43
N PHE A 72 4.23 6.48 4.44
CA PHE A 72 5.00 6.66 5.68
C PHE A 72 4.42 7.72 6.61
N GLY A 73 3.57 8.63 6.11
CA GLY A 73 2.99 9.65 6.95
C GLY A 73 2.22 10.73 6.20
N ARG A 74 1.90 11.78 6.93
CA ARG A 74 1.06 12.89 6.46
C ARG A 74 1.85 14.14 6.07
N THR A 75 3.15 14.13 6.26
CA THR A 75 4.03 15.26 5.97
C THR A 75 5.12 14.90 4.96
N PRO A 76 5.49 15.85 4.07
CA PRO A 76 6.52 15.61 3.06
C PRO A 76 7.87 15.21 3.66
N ASP A 77 8.22 15.74 4.84
CA ASP A 77 9.49 15.45 5.51
C ASP A 77 9.62 13.98 5.90
N VAL A 78 8.63 13.45 6.65
CA VAL A 78 8.61 12.04 7.06
C VAL A 78 8.65 11.12 5.84
N VAL A 79 7.79 11.38 4.84
CA VAL A 79 7.71 10.56 3.64
C VAL A 79 9.01 10.60 2.84
N SER A 80 9.66 11.76 2.76
CA SER A 80 10.95 11.90 2.06
C SER A 80 12.06 11.11 2.74
N ARG A 81 12.23 11.27 4.07
CA ARG A 81 13.30 10.60 4.84
C ARG A 81 13.14 9.08 4.77
N HIS A 82 11.94 8.57 5.04
CA HIS A 82 11.66 7.14 4.99
C HIS A 82 11.67 6.57 3.56
N GLY A 83 11.21 7.34 2.58
CA GLY A 83 11.28 6.98 1.17
C GLY A 83 12.72 6.79 0.69
N VAL A 84 13.63 7.69 1.06
CA VAL A 84 15.07 7.57 0.78
C VAL A 84 15.64 6.32 1.46
N ALA A 85 15.42 6.16 2.75
CA ALA A 85 15.91 4.99 3.51
C ALA A 85 15.42 3.67 2.92
N PHE A 86 14.16 3.65 2.44
CA PHE A 86 13.60 2.47 1.79
C PHE A 86 14.28 2.17 0.44
N VAL A 87 14.47 3.18 -0.42
CA VAL A 87 15.19 3.03 -1.70
C VAL A 87 16.60 2.49 -1.46
N GLU A 88 17.34 3.07 -0.50
CA GLU A 88 18.67 2.61 -0.14
C GLU A 88 18.68 1.16 0.37
N GLY A 89 17.70 0.77 1.21
CA GLY A 89 17.56 -0.60 1.69
C GLY A 89 17.30 -1.61 0.57
N VAL A 90 16.47 -1.23 -0.41
CA VAL A 90 16.24 -2.07 -1.61
C VAL A 90 17.52 -2.22 -2.43
N HIS A 91 18.29 -1.15 -2.61
CA HIS A 91 19.58 -1.18 -3.30
C HIS A 91 20.63 -2.02 -2.56
N ASP A 92 20.64 -2.01 -1.22
CA ASP A 92 21.54 -2.85 -0.41
C ASP A 92 21.32 -4.35 -0.69
N ALA A 93 20.12 -4.76 -1.10
CA ALA A 93 19.82 -6.13 -1.52
C ALA A 93 20.16 -6.42 -2.99
N GLY A 94 20.54 -5.41 -3.78
CA GLY A 94 20.97 -5.57 -5.17
C GLY A 94 19.84 -5.59 -6.20
N ILE A 95 18.62 -5.18 -5.85
CA ILE A 95 17.48 -5.04 -6.78
C ILE A 95 17.08 -3.59 -6.98
N ALA A 96 16.16 -3.32 -7.90
CA ALA A 96 15.68 -1.98 -8.21
C ALA A 96 14.52 -1.57 -7.33
N ALA A 97 14.46 -0.25 -6.98
CA ALA A 97 13.37 0.39 -6.29
C ALA A 97 12.50 1.22 -7.25
N CYS A 98 11.20 1.32 -6.93
CA CYS A 98 10.22 2.05 -7.73
C CYS A 98 9.34 2.95 -6.85
N PRO A 99 9.78 4.19 -6.52
CA PRO A 99 8.93 5.19 -5.91
C PRO A 99 7.65 5.44 -6.72
N LYS A 100 6.50 5.57 -6.01
CA LYS A 100 5.18 5.72 -6.59
C LYS A 100 4.24 6.51 -5.69
N HIS A 101 3.14 7.06 -6.22
CA HIS A 101 2.64 7.12 -7.58
C HIS A 101 2.77 8.56 -8.10
N PHE A 102 3.70 8.81 -9.02
CA PHE A 102 4.05 10.16 -9.49
C PHE A 102 2.90 10.87 -10.23
N PRO A 103 2.61 12.16 -9.93
CA PRO A 103 3.35 13.08 -9.06
C PRO A 103 2.91 13.08 -7.59
N GLY A 104 2.02 12.20 -7.15
CA GLY A 104 1.54 12.01 -5.78
C GLY A 104 0.07 11.58 -5.73
N HIS A 105 -0.25 10.59 -4.91
CA HIS A 105 -1.61 10.01 -4.79
C HIS A 105 -2.25 10.32 -3.42
N GLY A 106 -1.59 11.11 -2.56
CA GLY A 106 -1.97 11.23 -1.15
C GLY A 106 -3.14 12.18 -0.86
N ASP A 107 -3.48 13.10 -1.78
CA ASP A 107 -4.53 14.11 -1.58
C ASP A 107 -5.84 13.83 -2.33
N VAL A 108 -6.06 12.61 -2.78
CA VAL A 108 -7.30 12.26 -3.47
C VAL A 108 -8.38 11.77 -2.50
N SER A 109 -9.65 11.98 -2.86
CA SER A 109 -10.82 11.47 -2.13
C SER A 109 -11.57 10.37 -2.90
N VAL A 110 -11.10 10.01 -4.09
CA VAL A 110 -11.70 9.01 -4.99
C VAL A 110 -10.65 7.94 -5.32
N ASP A 111 -11.10 6.70 -5.40
CA ASP A 111 -10.27 5.57 -5.78
C ASP A 111 -10.04 5.52 -7.30
N SER A 112 -8.78 5.53 -7.72
CA SER A 112 -8.38 5.41 -9.13
C SER A 112 -8.74 4.06 -9.78
N HIS A 113 -9.06 3.03 -8.98
CA HIS A 113 -9.58 1.77 -9.50
C HIS A 113 -11.03 1.88 -9.98
N THR A 114 -11.80 2.84 -9.46
CA THR A 114 -13.24 2.99 -9.74
C THR A 114 -13.59 4.23 -10.57
N ASP A 115 -12.81 5.30 -10.47
CA ASP A 115 -13.03 6.55 -11.23
C ASP A 115 -11.71 7.32 -11.40
N LEU A 116 -11.72 8.44 -12.10
CA LEU A 116 -10.56 9.29 -12.34
C LEU A 116 -10.41 10.35 -11.23
N PRO A 117 -9.43 10.18 -10.30
CA PRO A 117 -9.19 11.16 -9.26
C PRO A 117 -8.60 12.46 -9.80
N ARG A 118 -8.80 13.54 -9.03
CA ARG A 118 -8.28 14.86 -9.36
C ARG A 118 -7.67 15.53 -8.14
N VAL A 119 -6.55 16.23 -8.36
CA VAL A 119 -5.88 17.09 -7.38
C VAL A 119 -5.91 18.53 -7.92
N ASP A 120 -6.60 19.41 -7.18
CA ASP A 120 -6.81 20.80 -7.55
C ASP A 120 -5.98 21.77 -6.68
N ARG A 121 -4.72 21.42 -6.42
CA ARG A 121 -3.74 22.26 -5.73
C ARG A 121 -2.97 23.16 -6.70
N SER A 122 -2.44 24.27 -6.19
CA SER A 122 -1.51 25.11 -6.94
C SER A 122 -0.20 24.39 -7.26
N ILE A 123 0.55 24.88 -8.25
CA ILE A 123 1.87 24.34 -8.59
C ILE A 123 2.80 24.38 -7.37
N GLU A 124 2.79 25.48 -6.63
CA GLU A 124 3.62 25.69 -5.44
C GLU A 124 3.31 24.66 -4.34
N GLU A 125 2.02 24.38 -4.10
CA GLU A 125 1.59 23.36 -3.15
C GLU A 125 2.00 21.95 -3.59
N VAL A 126 1.78 21.58 -4.87
CA VAL A 126 2.21 20.29 -5.42
C VAL A 126 3.74 20.14 -5.33
N GLN A 127 4.48 21.20 -5.62
CA GLN A 127 5.94 21.18 -5.49
C GLN A 127 6.42 21.00 -4.05
N ALA A 128 5.73 21.60 -3.10
CA ALA A 128 6.10 21.56 -1.68
C ALA A 128 5.68 20.26 -1.00
N VAL A 129 4.57 19.67 -1.40
CA VAL A 129 3.99 18.49 -0.73
C VAL A 129 4.22 17.22 -1.54
N GLU A 130 3.59 17.09 -2.71
CA GLU A 130 3.58 15.85 -3.47
C GLU A 130 4.95 15.53 -4.09
N LEU A 131 5.64 16.53 -4.64
CA LEU A 131 6.92 16.31 -5.35
C LEU A 131 8.14 16.23 -4.44
N ALA A 132 8.05 16.69 -3.19
CA ALA A 132 9.20 16.67 -2.28
C ALA A 132 9.78 15.25 -2.06
N PRO A 133 8.97 14.21 -1.79
CA PRO A 133 9.48 12.84 -1.64
C PRO A 133 10.06 12.26 -2.96
N PHE A 134 9.49 12.62 -4.11
CA PHE A 134 10.04 12.19 -5.40
C PHE A 134 11.40 12.83 -5.68
N ARG A 135 11.57 14.13 -5.40
CA ARG A 135 12.89 14.77 -5.52
C ARG A 135 13.93 14.06 -4.64
N ALA A 136 13.56 13.76 -3.40
CA ALA A 136 14.45 13.08 -2.45
C ALA A 136 14.83 11.67 -2.92
N THR A 137 13.86 10.86 -3.35
CA THR A 137 14.12 9.49 -3.81
C THR A 137 14.83 9.42 -5.16
N ILE A 138 14.59 10.37 -6.07
CA ILE A 138 15.35 10.52 -7.32
C ILE A 138 16.81 10.87 -7.00
N ALA A 139 17.04 11.79 -6.08
CA ALA A 139 18.40 12.14 -5.63
C ALA A 139 19.12 10.97 -4.94
N ALA A 140 18.37 10.07 -4.27
CA ALA A 140 18.89 8.83 -3.71
C ALA A 140 19.12 7.72 -4.76
N GLY A 141 18.89 8.00 -6.04
CA GLY A 141 19.19 7.08 -7.13
C GLY A 141 18.09 6.09 -7.49
N ALA A 142 16.81 6.42 -7.27
CA ALA A 142 15.69 5.57 -7.68
C ALA A 142 15.83 5.11 -9.14
N ASP A 143 15.66 3.81 -9.40
CA ASP A 143 15.85 3.20 -10.72
C ASP A 143 14.63 3.37 -11.63
N VAL A 144 13.45 3.28 -11.02
CA VAL A 144 12.15 3.32 -11.69
C VAL A 144 11.26 4.32 -10.95
N VAL A 145 10.40 5.03 -11.66
CA VAL A 145 9.30 5.82 -11.07
C VAL A 145 8.00 5.40 -11.73
N MET A 146 6.98 5.09 -10.91
CA MET A 146 5.65 4.73 -11.40
C MET A 146 4.74 5.96 -11.42
N SER A 147 4.05 6.17 -12.56
CA SER A 147 3.09 7.25 -12.72
C SER A 147 1.72 6.92 -12.14
N ALA A 148 0.98 7.95 -11.72
CA ALA A 148 -0.38 7.86 -11.20
C ALA A 148 -1.45 8.08 -12.29
N HIS A 149 -2.61 7.45 -12.12
CA HIS A 149 -3.81 7.70 -12.94
C HIS A 149 -4.66 8.83 -12.34
N ILE A 150 -4.08 10.03 -12.20
CA ILE A 150 -4.66 11.19 -11.52
C ILE A 150 -4.50 12.43 -12.39
N VAL A 151 -5.50 13.28 -12.42
CA VAL A 151 -5.44 14.61 -13.04
C VAL A 151 -4.90 15.61 -12.02
N PHE A 152 -3.81 16.27 -12.36
CA PHE A 152 -3.29 17.43 -11.63
C PHE A 152 -3.62 18.71 -12.41
N SER A 153 -4.70 19.38 -12.02
CA SER A 153 -5.26 20.50 -12.79
C SER A 153 -4.29 21.67 -13.01
N ALA A 154 -3.34 21.85 -12.10
CA ALA A 154 -2.29 22.85 -12.23
C ALA A 154 -1.28 22.55 -13.39
N TYR A 155 -1.16 21.29 -13.79
CA TYR A 155 -0.24 20.87 -14.84
C TYR A 155 -0.93 20.48 -16.15
N ASP A 156 -2.00 19.65 -16.09
CA ASP A 156 -2.70 19.15 -17.28
C ASP A 156 -4.14 18.77 -16.95
N ASP A 157 -5.00 18.67 -17.95
CA ASP A 157 -6.36 18.14 -17.89
C ASP A 157 -6.43 16.62 -18.08
N LYS A 158 -5.29 15.98 -18.41
CA LYS A 158 -5.15 14.55 -18.60
C LYS A 158 -4.60 13.87 -17.35
N PRO A 159 -4.90 12.57 -17.14
CA PRO A 159 -4.21 11.78 -16.12
C PRO A 159 -2.69 11.85 -16.30
N ALA A 160 -1.93 11.92 -15.21
CA ALA A 160 -0.47 12.06 -15.24
C ALA A 160 0.20 11.00 -16.15
N THR A 161 -0.26 9.75 -16.09
CA THR A 161 0.20 8.65 -16.96
C THR A 161 0.08 8.96 -18.47
N LEU A 162 -0.86 9.81 -18.85
CA LEU A 162 -1.13 10.17 -20.25
C LEU A 162 -0.69 11.60 -20.60
N SER A 163 -0.07 12.31 -19.66
CA SER A 163 0.35 13.70 -19.80
C SER A 163 1.83 13.82 -20.15
N ARG A 164 2.13 14.27 -21.37
CA ARG A 164 3.49 14.62 -21.77
C ARG A 164 4.08 15.73 -20.90
N ARG A 165 3.24 16.70 -20.48
CA ARG A 165 3.66 17.78 -19.59
C ARG A 165 4.17 17.25 -18.25
N ILE A 166 3.54 16.20 -17.74
CA ILE A 166 3.90 15.60 -16.44
C ILE A 166 5.06 14.61 -16.62
N LEU A 167 4.96 13.62 -17.53
CA LEU A 167 5.99 12.57 -17.61
C LEU A 167 7.29 13.09 -18.28
N THR A 168 7.16 13.81 -19.38
CA THR A 168 8.35 14.37 -20.07
C THR A 168 8.76 15.69 -19.41
N GLY A 169 7.86 16.67 -19.36
CA GLY A 169 8.20 18.02 -18.89
C GLY A 169 8.61 18.04 -17.41
N LEU A 170 7.72 17.57 -16.51
CA LEU A 170 8.00 17.66 -15.08
C LEU A 170 9.00 16.58 -14.63
N LEU A 171 8.76 15.28 -14.90
CA LEU A 171 9.61 14.21 -14.36
C LEU A 171 10.96 14.11 -15.05
N ARG A 172 11.00 14.10 -16.41
CA ARG A 172 12.26 13.98 -17.15
C ARG A 172 13.08 15.25 -17.13
N GLU A 173 12.47 16.39 -17.55
CA GLU A 173 13.20 17.62 -17.84
C GLU A 173 13.41 18.45 -16.59
N GLU A 174 12.37 18.71 -15.79
CA GLU A 174 12.46 19.57 -14.61
C GLU A 174 13.11 18.85 -13.42
N LEU A 175 12.66 17.62 -13.09
CA LEU A 175 13.23 16.83 -11.98
C LEU A 175 14.49 16.05 -12.39
N GLY A 176 14.84 16.00 -13.68
CA GLY A 176 16.06 15.37 -14.18
C GLY A 176 16.09 13.85 -14.03
N PHE A 177 14.94 13.17 -13.95
CA PHE A 177 14.91 11.72 -13.76
C PHE A 177 15.39 10.99 -15.02
N THR A 178 16.44 10.20 -14.90
CA THR A 178 17.07 9.47 -16.01
C THR A 178 16.71 7.99 -16.08
N GLY A 179 16.14 7.43 -15.01
CA GLY A 179 15.73 6.02 -14.90
C GLY A 179 14.51 5.65 -15.75
N VAL A 180 13.90 4.52 -15.50
CA VAL A 180 12.72 4.02 -16.22
C VAL A 180 11.44 4.63 -15.64
N ILE A 181 10.58 5.19 -16.49
CA ILE A 181 9.22 5.60 -16.12
C ILE A 181 8.27 4.45 -16.47
N THR A 182 7.62 3.86 -15.47
CA THR A 182 6.54 2.88 -15.67
C THR A 182 5.18 3.51 -15.43
N THR A 183 4.15 3.00 -16.09
CA THR A 183 2.77 3.34 -15.74
C THR A 183 2.35 2.57 -14.48
N ASP A 184 1.29 3.02 -13.80
CA ASP A 184 0.46 2.11 -13.01
C ASP A 184 -0.34 1.21 -13.96
N ALA A 185 -1.11 0.26 -13.43
CA ALA A 185 -1.83 -0.75 -14.19
C ALA A 185 -2.84 -0.12 -15.18
N LEU A 186 -2.61 -0.31 -16.48
CA LEU A 186 -3.38 0.37 -17.53
C LEU A 186 -4.83 -0.13 -17.65
N GLU A 187 -5.17 -1.28 -17.06
CA GLU A 187 -6.54 -1.80 -17.01
C GLU A 187 -7.43 -1.08 -16.01
N MET A 188 -6.89 -0.22 -15.14
CA MET A 188 -7.68 0.54 -14.15
C MET A 188 -8.70 1.46 -14.81
N GLN A 189 -9.89 1.58 -14.21
CA GLN A 189 -11.01 2.32 -14.80
C GLN A 189 -10.71 3.80 -15.05
N ALA A 190 -9.85 4.41 -14.25
CA ALA A 190 -9.36 5.78 -14.47
C ALA A 190 -8.74 5.98 -15.88
N ILE A 191 -8.24 4.93 -16.50
CA ILE A 191 -7.62 4.95 -17.83
C ILE A 191 -8.51 4.34 -18.90
N THR A 192 -9.19 3.21 -18.61
CA THR A 192 -9.96 2.45 -19.59
C THR A 192 -11.36 2.99 -19.87
N LYS A 193 -11.88 3.92 -19.06
CA LYS A 193 -13.18 4.54 -19.30
C LYS A 193 -13.14 5.35 -20.60
N GLY A 194 -13.67 4.73 -21.69
CA GLY A 194 -13.71 5.32 -23.03
C GLY A 194 -12.43 5.13 -23.88
N ARG A 195 -11.52 4.24 -23.47
CA ARG A 195 -10.29 3.91 -24.21
C ARG A 195 -9.95 2.42 -24.05
N SER A 196 -9.36 1.81 -25.10
CA SER A 196 -8.79 0.48 -24.98
C SER A 196 -7.45 0.49 -24.21
N ILE A 197 -7.05 -0.66 -23.67
CA ILE A 197 -5.73 -0.80 -22.99
C ILE A 197 -4.61 -0.58 -24.02
N GLU A 198 -4.77 -1.04 -25.25
CA GLU A 198 -3.81 -0.87 -26.34
C GLU A 198 -3.59 0.60 -26.68
N ASP A 199 -4.66 1.40 -26.77
CA ASP A 199 -4.59 2.83 -27.00
C ASP A 199 -4.00 3.58 -25.80
N ALA A 200 -4.28 3.10 -24.59
CA ALA A 200 -3.67 3.64 -23.36
C ALA A 200 -2.16 3.41 -23.34
N ALA A 201 -1.69 2.23 -23.77
CA ALA A 201 -0.27 1.93 -23.89
C ALA A 201 0.43 2.84 -24.90
N VAL A 202 -0.15 3.03 -26.09
CA VAL A 202 0.38 3.97 -27.10
C VAL A 202 0.45 5.40 -26.56
N ALA A 203 -0.62 5.87 -25.90
CA ALA A 203 -0.69 7.22 -25.37
C ALA A 203 0.31 7.44 -24.21
N SER A 204 0.48 6.47 -23.30
CA SER A 204 1.43 6.57 -22.18
C SER A 204 2.88 6.57 -22.66
N ILE A 205 3.25 5.72 -23.64
CA ILE A 205 4.58 5.73 -24.26
C ILE A 205 4.82 7.09 -24.95
N GLY A 206 3.83 7.59 -25.67
CA GLY A 206 3.90 8.93 -26.32
C GLY A 206 4.03 10.08 -25.32
N ALA A 207 3.47 9.94 -24.12
CA ALA A 207 3.61 10.91 -23.03
C ALA A 207 4.98 10.88 -22.35
N GLY A 208 5.73 9.79 -22.45
CA GLY A 208 7.08 9.68 -21.87
C GLY A 208 7.30 8.43 -21.01
N ALA A 209 6.31 7.54 -20.86
CA ALA A 209 6.51 6.26 -20.19
C ALA A 209 7.44 5.35 -21.01
N ASP A 210 8.27 4.56 -20.32
CA ASP A 210 9.19 3.61 -20.95
C ASP A 210 8.66 2.17 -20.85
N LEU A 211 7.82 1.91 -19.83
CA LEU A 211 7.23 0.62 -19.55
C LEU A 211 5.71 0.80 -19.30
N ALA A 212 4.89 0.15 -20.11
CA ALA A 212 3.43 0.09 -19.95
C ALA A 212 3.08 -1.15 -19.13
N MET A 213 2.60 -0.95 -17.90
CA MET A 213 2.28 -2.04 -16.97
C MET A 213 0.85 -2.51 -17.14
N ILE A 214 0.66 -3.83 -17.12
CA ILE A 214 -0.64 -4.51 -17.05
C ILE A 214 -0.54 -5.55 -15.93
N ALA A 215 -1.37 -5.40 -14.91
CA ALA A 215 -1.27 -6.21 -13.69
C ALA A 215 -2.16 -7.45 -13.73
N VAL A 216 -3.31 -7.39 -14.41
CA VAL A 216 -4.26 -8.50 -14.49
C VAL A 216 -4.29 -9.06 -15.91
N GLY A 217 -4.15 -10.37 -16.05
CA GLY A 217 -3.96 -11.09 -17.32
C GLY A 217 -5.12 -11.04 -18.34
N THR A 218 -5.85 -9.94 -18.41
CA THR A 218 -6.96 -9.74 -19.37
C THR A 218 -6.50 -9.16 -20.70
N ALA A 219 -5.32 -8.55 -20.77
CA ALA A 219 -4.80 -7.98 -21.99
C ALA A 219 -4.04 -9.01 -22.84
N ASN A 220 -4.21 -8.91 -24.15
CA ASN A 220 -3.49 -9.72 -25.12
C ASN A 220 -2.14 -9.05 -25.47
N PRO A 221 -0.98 -9.61 -25.08
CA PRO A 221 0.32 -9.01 -25.36
C PRO A 221 0.61 -8.83 -26.87
N GLN A 222 0.06 -9.73 -27.70
CA GLN A 222 0.19 -9.66 -29.17
C GLN A 222 -0.59 -8.46 -29.73
N ALA A 223 -1.82 -8.23 -29.23
CA ALA A 223 -2.64 -7.08 -29.62
C ALA A 223 -1.98 -5.76 -29.19
N LEU A 224 -1.45 -5.69 -27.98
CA LEU A 224 -0.69 -4.54 -27.49
C LEU A 224 0.51 -4.23 -28.39
N THR A 225 1.32 -5.25 -28.69
CA THR A 225 2.48 -5.09 -29.57
C THR A 225 2.06 -4.64 -30.97
N ALA A 226 1.04 -5.27 -31.54
CA ALA A 226 0.54 -4.91 -32.87
C ALA A 226 0.05 -3.46 -32.91
N ARG A 227 -0.64 -2.99 -31.86
CA ARG A 227 -1.14 -1.61 -31.77
C ARG A 227 0.00 -0.59 -31.67
N VAL A 228 1.04 -0.89 -30.90
CA VAL A 228 2.24 -0.03 -30.82
C VAL A 228 2.95 0.04 -32.17
N VAL A 229 3.12 -1.10 -32.86
CA VAL A 229 3.74 -1.16 -34.20
C VAL A 229 2.91 -0.35 -35.20
N GLU A 230 1.59 -0.51 -35.23
CA GLU A 230 0.69 0.27 -36.08
C GLU A 230 0.82 1.77 -35.79
N ALA A 231 0.87 2.18 -34.51
CA ALA A 231 1.02 3.58 -34.14
C ALA A 231 2.34 4.18 -34.64
N VAL A 232 3.42 3.39 -34.64
CA VAL A 232 4.71 3.82 -35.22
C VAL A 232 4.60 3.92 -36.75
N GLN A 233 4.02 2.92 -37.43
CA GLN A 233 3.88 2.92 -38.87
C GLN A 233 3.02 4.06 -39.42
N THR A 234 1.98 4.44 -38.63
CA THR A 234 1.09 5.56 -39.02
C THR A 234 1.58 6.93 -38.53
N GLY A 235 2.72 7.01 -37.85
CA GLY A 235 3.29 8.25 -37.32
C GLY A 235 2.59 8.83 -36.08
N ILE A 236 1.66 8.10 -35.47
CA ILE A 236 1.00 8.49 -34.20
C ILE A 236 2.03 8.48 -33.04
N LEU A 237 2.92 7.49 -33.05
CA LEU A 237 3.98 7.34 -32.06
C LEU A 237 5.35 7.43 -32.75
N PRO A 238 6.22 8.38 -32.39
CA PRO A 238 7.57 8.47 -32.98
C PRO A 238 8.39 7.20 -32.69
N ALA A 239 9.04 6.66 -33.75
CA ALA A 239 9.87 5.45 -33.63
C ALA A 239 11.02 5.64 -32.63
N GLU A 240 11.62 6.84 -32.62
CA GLU A 240 12.69 7.22 -31.69
C GLU A 240 12.23 7.21 -30.23
N ARG A 241 10.94 7.49 -29.94
CA ARG A 241 10.40 7.41 -28.59
C ARG A 241 10.36 5.96 -28.10
N VAL A 242 9.96 5.04 -28.98
CA VAL A 242 9.94 3.59 -28.65
C VAL A 242 11.37 3.07 -28.48
N ALA A 243 12.28 3.50 -29.35
CA ALA A 243 13.69 3.12 -29.26
C ALA A 243 14.34 3.59 -27.95
N ASP A 244 14.08 4.86 -27.54
CA ASP A 244 14.56 5.42 -26.28
C ASP A 244 13.98 4.66 -25.06
N ALA A 245 12.67 4.40 -25.05
CA ALA A 245 12.02 3.60 -24.01
C ALA A 245 12.67 2.22 -23.83
N ALA A 246 12.83 1.51 -24.95
CA ALA A 246 13.45 0.19 -24.96
C ALA A 246 14.95 0.24 -24.56
N ALA A 247 15.65 1.32 -24.89
CA ALA A 247 17.05 1.50 -24.48
C ALA A 247 17.16 1.68 -22.96
N ARG A 248 16.30 2.50 -22.33
CA ARG A 248 16.27 2.70 -20.87
C ARG A 248 15.99 1.41 -20.13
N VAL A 249 14.98 0.65 -20.56
CA VAL A 249 14.64 -0.64 -19.95
C VAL A 249 15.81 -1.64 -20.08
N ARG A 250 16.44 -1.73 -21.25
CA ARG A 250 17.62 -2.61 -21.45
C ARG A 250 18.82 -2.17 -20.61
N THR A 251 19.05 -0.87 -20.48
CA THR A 251 20.13 -0.33 -19.62
C THR A 251 19.90 -0.68 -18.17
N LEU A 252 18.68 -0.54 -17.68
CA LEU A 252 18.31 -0.96 -16.32
C LEU A 252 18.55 -2.47 -16.13
N ALA A 253 18.03 -3.30 -17.04
CA ALA A 253 18.20 -4.75 -16.95
C ALA A 253 19.69 -5.16 -16.94
N ALA A 254 20.51 -4.52 -17.79
CA ALA A 254 21.96 -4.78 -17.82
C ALA A 254 22.65 -4.35 -16.51
N SER A 255 22.27 -3.22 -15.93
CA SER A 255 22.81 -2.75 -14.65
C SER A 255 22.45 -3.69 -13.50
N LEU A 256 21.22 -4.16 -13.47
CA LEU A 256 20.73 -5.12 -12.44
C LEU A 256 21.44 -6.46 -12.54
N GLY A 257 21.75 -6.92 -13.77
CA GLY A 257 22.54 -8.14 -13.98
C GLY A 257 23.98 -8.05 -13.46
N GLN A 258 24.49 -6.84 -13.18
CA GLN A 258 25.83 -6.60 -12.62
C GLN A 258 25.81 -6.36 -11.09
N ARG A 259 24.65 -6.10 -10.50
CA ARG A 259 24.53 -5.89 -9.05
C ARG A 259 24.74 -7.21 -8.30
N SER A 260 25.50 -7.13 -7.19
CA SER A 260 25.62 -8.28 -6.28
C SER A 260 24.33 -8.42 -5.49
N ARG A 261 23.56 -9.47 -5.77
CA ARG A 261 22.36 -9.78 -4.99
C ARG A 261 22.75 -10.28 -3.60
N GLN A 262 22.04 -9.83 -2.61
CA GLN A 262 22.18 -10.25 -1.21
C GLN A 262 20.90 -11.02 -0.80
N PRO A 263 20.76 -12.30 -1.23
CA PRO A 263 19.57 -13.07 -0.87
C PRO A 263 19.60 -13.45 0.60
N GLY A 264 18.42 -13.54 1.18
CA GLY A 264 18.25 -14.02 2.54
C GLY A 264 17.22 -13.20 3.31
N LEU A 265 16.67 -13.79 4.34
CA LEU A 265 15.74 -13.18 5.27
C LEU A 265 16.31 -13.32 6.67
N ASP A 266 16.67 -12.23 7.31
CA ASP A 266 17.04 -12.21 8.73
C ASP A 266 15.79 -12.18 9.63
N GLY A 267 14.79 -11.39 9.25
CA GLY A 267 13.59 -11.15 10.04
C GLY A 267 13.85 -10.39 11.33
N ALA A 268 15.08 -9.95 11.60
CA ALA A 268 15.38 -9.13 12.78
C ALA A 268 14.68 -7.77 12.75
N PRO A 269 14.65 -7.04 11.62
CA PRO A 269 13.96 -5.75 11.57
C PRO A 269 12.48 -5.84 11.91
N ILE A 270 11.74 -6.82 11.39
CA ILE A 270 10.31 -6.94 11.70
C ILE A 270 10.05 -7.39 13.14
N ARG A 271 10.95 -8.19 13.73
CA ARG A 271 10.86 -8.51 15.17
C ARG A 271 11.12 -7.29 16.04
N GLU A 272 12.06 -6.43 15.64
CA GLU A 272 12.31 -5.15 16.31
C GLU A 272 11.11 -4.21 16.23
N VAL A 273 10.50 -4.08 15.03
CA VAL A 273 9.24 -3.34 14.85
C VAL A 273 8.18 -3.87 15.81
N ALA A 274 7.94 -5.18 15.86
CA ALA A 274 6.95 -5.78 16.73
C ALA A 274 7.25 -5.51 18.22
N ALA A 275 8.51 -5.63 18.64
CA ALA A 275 8.92 -5.34 20.01
C ALA A 275 8.67 -3.88 20.39
N ARG A 276 8.96 -2.93 19.52
CA ARG A 276 8.72 -1.49 19.76
C ARG A 276 7.23 -1.17 19.83
N VAL A 277 6.39 -1.78 18.96
CA VAL A 277 4.94 -1.61 19.01
C VAL A 277 4.38 -2.10 20.35
N VAL A 278 4.84 -3.26 20.82
CA VAL A 278 4.41 -3.81 22.12
C VAL A 278 4.91 -2.94 23.28
N ALA A 279 6.18 -2.54 23.26
CA ALA A 279 6.75 -1.73 24.34
C ALA A 279 6.17 -0.30 24.42
N GLY A 280 5.74 0.25 23.29
CA GLY A 280 5.17 1.61 23.20
C GLY A 280 3.70 1.73 23.60
N GLN A 281 3.02 0.63 23.87
CA GLN A 281 1.58 0.61 24.16
C GLN A 281 1.26 -0.26 25.37
N SER A 282 0.04 -0.12 25.89
CA SER A 282 -0.43 -0.88 27.07
C SER A 282 -1.48 -1.90 26.64
N PHE A 283 -1.29 -3.15 27.07
CA PHE A 283 -2.18 -4.24 26.75
C PHE A 283 -2.74 -4.89 28.02
N PRO A 284 -4.07 -4.95 28.21
CA PRO A 284 -4.66 -5.70 29.31
C PRO A 284 -4.47 -7.21 29.10
N ALA A 285 -4.29 -7.95 30.16
CA ALA A 285 -4.31 -9.42 30.11
C ALA A 285 -5.77 -9.89 30.01
N LEU A 286 -6.18 -10.32 28.83
CA LEU A 286 -7.55 -10.81 28.57
C LEU A 286 -7.69 -12.32 28.85
N GLY A 287 -6.58 -13.04 28.98
CA GLY A 287 -6.57 -14.49 29.13
C GLY A 287 -6.65 -15.25 27.78
N PRO A 288 -6.60 -16.59 27.81
CA PRO A 288 -6.29 -17.41 26.65
C PRO A 288 -7.46 -17.63 25.66
N ALA A 289 -8.66 -17.16 25.96
CA ALA A 289 -9.87 -17.47 25.19
C ALA A 289 -10.67 -16.24 24.74
N PRO A 290 -10.05 -15.17 24.19
CA PRO A 290 -10.81 -14.04 23.70
C PRO A 290 -11.67 -14.44 22.48
N TYR A 291 -12.77 -13.71 22.27
CA TYR A 291 -13.49 -13.71 21.02
C TYR A 291 -13.02 -12.52 20.18
N VAL A 292 -12.67 -12.74 18.92
CA VAL A 292 -12.09 -11.72 18.06
C VAL A 292 -13.08 -11.37 16.95
N VAL A 293 -13.46 -10.09 16.87
CA VAL A 293 -14.28 -9.56 15.77
C VAL A 293 -13.42 -8.66 14.90
N ASP A 294 -13.16 -9.07 13.69
CA ASP A 294 -12.38 -8.32 12.73
C ASP A 294 -13.29 -7.58 11.74
N LEU A 295 -13.41 -6.27 11.90
CA LEU A 295 -14.20 -5.40 11.04
C LEU A 295 -13.29 -4.87 9.91
N THR A 296 -13.59 -5.23 8.66
CA THR A 296 -12.79 -4.84 7.49
C THR A 296 -13.67 -4.47 6.30
N GLN A 297 -13.17 -3.63 5.41
CA GLN A 297 -13.89 -3.18 4.21
C GLN A 297 -14.12 -4.29 3.17
N GLY A 298 -13.32 -5.35 3.18
CA GLY A 298 -13.29 -6.37 2.14
C GLY A 298 -11.90 -6.51 1.53
N LEU A 299 -11.77 -7.38 0.54
CA LEU A 299 -10.49 -7.65 -0.11
C LEU A 299 -10.23 -6.59 -1.18
N HIS A 300 -9.25 -5.70 -0.94
CA HIS A 300 -8.72 -4.88 -2.01
C HIS A 300 -7.89 -5.74 -2.98
N PRO A 301 -7.99 -5.57 -4.31
CA PRO A 301 -7.24 -6.39 -5.28
C PRO A 301 -5.72 -6.41 -5.08
N ALA A 302 -5.16 -5.34 -4.47
CA ALA A 302 -3.75 -5.23 -4.15
C ALA A 302 -3.38 -5.83 -2.78
N TRP A 303 -4.35 -6.30 -1.99
CA TRP A 303 -4.10 -6.90 -0.69
C TRP A 303 -3.59 -8.33 -0.82
N ASN A 304 -2.95 -8.79 0.25
CA ASN A 304 -2.50 -10.18 0.32
C ASN A 304 -3.72 -11.12 0.33
N PRO A 305 -3.90 -11.95 -0.72
CA PRO A 305 -5.03 -12.87 -0.78
C PRO A 305 -4.98 -13.98 0.28
N TYR A 306 -3.86 -14.13 0.96
CA TYR A 306 -3.66 -15.15 2.00
C TYR A 306 -3.91 -14.65 3.41
N PHE A 307 -4.32 -13.38 3.59
CA PHE A 307 -4.68 -12.86 4.90
C PHE A 307 -6.15 -13.18 5.21
N SER A 308 -6.36 -14.18 6.07
CA SER A 308 -7.69 -14.67 6.43
C SER A 308 -8.38 -13.86 7.54
N GLY A 309 -7.65 -12.92 8.19
CA GLY A 309 -8.15 -12.06 9.25
C GLY A 309 -7.50 -12.30 10.60
N LEU A 310 -7.82 -11.43 11.58
CA LEU A 310 -7.25 -11.48 12.92
C LEU A 310 -7.65 -12.73 13.72
N PRO A 311 -8.87 -13.30 13.61
CA PRO A 311 -9.21 -14.52 14.35
C PRO A 311 -8.20 -15.65 14.15
N GLU A 312 -7.74 -15.88 12.91
CA GLU A 312 -6.72 -16.91 12.64
C GLU A 312 -5.38 -16.60 13.32
N ILE A 313 -4.95 -15.34 13.32
CA ILE A 313 -3.70 -14.92 13.96
C ILE A 313 -3.78 -15.16 15.47
N PHE A 314 -4.90 -14.79 16.09
CA PHE A 314 -5.11 -15.01 17.53
C PHE A 314 -5.16 -16.50 17.88
N THR A 315 -5.79 -17.33 17.05
CA THR A 315 -5.81 -18.79 17.25
C THR A 315 -4.42 -19.42 17.22
N ARG A 316 -3.47 -18.87 16.45
CA ARG A 316 -2.08 -19.33 16.42
C ARG A 316 -1.33 -19.10 17.73
N VAL A 317 -1.64 -18.02 18.45
CA VAL A 317 -0.97 -17.64 19.71
C VAL A 317 -1.77 -18.09 20.95
N ALA A 318 -3.07 -18.23 20.81
CA ALA A 318 -4.01 -18.69 21.85
C ALA A 318 -5.01 -19.67 21.21
N PRO A 319 -4.77 -20.98 21.26
CA PRO A 319 -5.62 -21.97 20.58
C PRO A 319 -7.08 -22.02 21.04
N GLN A 320 -7.42 -21.39 22.18
CA GLN A 320 -8.78 -21.26 22.67
C GLN A 320 -9.49 -19.96 22.19
N ALA A 321 -8.76 -19.07 21.52
CA ALA A 321 -9.35 -17.92 20.85
C ALA A 321 -10.24 -18.39 19.70
N ASP A 322 -11.26 -17.60 19.40
CA ASP A 322 -12.23 -17.83 18.35
C ASP A 322 -12.67 -16.47 17.79
N GLY A 323 -13.37 -16.42 16.69
CA GLY A 323 -13.81 -15.14 16.18
C GLY A 323 -14.41 -15.19 14.79
N VAL A 324 -14.71 -14.00 14.27
CA VAL A 324 -15.33 -13.79 12.95
C VAL A 324 -14.73 -12.58 12.26
N VAL A 325 -14.64 -12.64 10.93
CA VAL A 325 -14.33 -11.51 10.06
C VAL A 325 -15.64 -11.01 9.46
N LEU A 326 -15.94 -9.73 9.68
CA LEU A 326 -17.12 -9.06 9.12
C LEU A 326 -16.64 -8.08 8.04
N ARG A 327 -17.04 -8.32 6.78
CA ARG A 327 -16.60 -7.55 5.61
C ARG A 327 -17.69 -6.61 5.11
N GLY A 328 -17.25 -5.41 4.69
CA GLY A 328 -18.15 -4.35 4.26
C GLY A 328 -18.62 -4.40 2.81
N GLU A 329 -18.08 -5.29 2.01
CA GLU A 329 -18.50 -5.46 0.63
C GLU A 329 -19.97 -5.83 0.57
N HIS A 330 -20.77 -4.98 -0.08
CA HIS A 330 -22.20 -5.17 -0.28
C HIS A 330 -23.08 -5.27 0.99
N HIS A 331 -22.57 -4.84 2.17
CA HIS A 331 -23.29 -4.97 3.44
C HIS A 331 -23.63 -6.42 3.82
N LEU A 332 -22.84 -7.37 3.37
CA LEU A 332 -22.99 -8.79 3.65
C LEU A 332 -21.73 -9.37 4.30
N THR A 333 -21.89 -10.44 5.05
CA THR A 333 -20.79 -11.32 5.47
C THR A 333 -20.35 -12.22 4.33
N ASP A 334 -19.25 -12.97 4.49
CA ASP A 334 -18.83 -14.00 3.52
C ASP A 334 -19.94 -15.02 3.21
N ASP A 335 -20.81 -15.29 4.20
CA ASP A 335 -21.96 -16.20 4.09
C ASP A 335 -23.21 -15.55 3.47
N GLY A 336 -23.11 -14.28 3.01
CA GLY A 336 -24.20 -13.56 2.36
C GLY A 336 -25.28 -13.02 3.30
N GLU A 337 -25.01 -12.92 4.60
CA GLU A 337 -25.97 -12.43 5.57
C GLU A 337 -25.92 -10.91 5.79
N PRO A 338 -27.05 -10.26 6.15
CA PRO A 338 -27.07 -8.85 6.51
C PRO A 338 -26.12 -8.53 7.67
N GLN A 339 -25.31 -7.50 7.56
CA GLN A 339 -24.30 -7.13 8.56
C GLN A 339 -24.87 -6.96 9.98
N ASN A 340 -26.06 -6.37 10.11
CA ASN A 340 -26.68 -6.17 11.42
C ASN A 340 -26.92 -7.50 12.16
N ASP A 341 -27.37 -8.53 11.48
CA ASP A 341 -27.56 -9.86 12.06
C ASP A 341 -26.21 -10.53 12.38
N ALA A 342 -25.21 -10.33 11.55
CA ALA A 342 -23.86 -10.83 11.78
C ALA A 342 -23.21 -10.17 13.01
N ILE A 343 -23.36 -8.85 13.18
CA ILE A 343 -22.88 -8.12 14.36
C ILE A 343 -23.58 -8.63 15.63
N ALA A 344 -24.90 -8.82 15.58
CA ALA A 344 -25.66 -9.35 16.71
C ALA A 344 -25.24 -10.78 17.09
N ARG A 345 -24.95 -11.65 16.09
CA ARG A 345 -24.41 -13.00 16.35
C ARG A 345 -23.00 -12.95 16.95
N ALA A 346 -22.13 -12.08 16.42
CA ALA A 346 -20.79 -11.89 16.97
C ALA A 346 -20.85 -11.42 18.44
N ALA A 347 -21.70 -10.44 18.74
CA ALA A 347 -21.93 -9.98 20.11
C ALA A 347 -22.43 -11.11 21.03
N LYS A 348 -23.36 -11.95 20.56
CA LYS A 348 -23.85 -13.10 21.31
C LYS A 348 -22.76 -14.16 21.52
N ALA A 349 -21.96 -14.46 20.52
CA ALA A 349 -20.87 -15.43 20.61
C ALA A 349 -19.77 -14.99 21.59
N ALA A 350 -19.56 -13.68 21.74
CA ALA A 350 -18.59 -13.10 22.66
C ALA A 350 -19.08 -13.07 24.12
N GLN A 351 -20.37 -13.37 24.42
CA GLN A 351 -20.90 -13.30 25.79
C GLN A 351 -20.12 -14.18 26.76
N GLY A 352 -19.69 -13.58 27.88
CA GLY A 352 -18.91 -14.27 28.92
C GLY A 352 -17.43 -14.49 28.55
N ARG A 353 -16.96 -13.94 27.44
CA ARG A 353 -15.56 -13.99 26.99
C ARG A 353 -15.00 -12.57 26.85
N PRO A 354 -13.69 -12.38 26.99
CA PRO A 354 -13.05 -11.15 26.58
C PRO A 354 -13.26 -10.93 25.07
N LEU A 355 -13.53 -9.68 24.68
CA LEU A 355 -13.79 -9.31 23.29
C LEU A 355 -12.65 -8.44 22.74
N VAL A 356 -12.03 -8.88 21.64
CA VAL A 356 -11.11 -8.06 20.85
C VAL A 356 -11.82 -7.63 19.59
N ILE A 357 -11.92 -6.31 19.37
CA ILE A 357 -12.51 -5.74 18.16
C ILE A 357 -11.38 -5.12 17.35
N ALA A 358 -11.14 -5.61 16.15
CA ALA A 358 -10.23 -4.98 15.20
C ALA A 358 -11.01 -4.10 14.23
N VAL A 359 -10.51 -2.89 13.98
CA VAL A 359 -11.06 -1.94 13.01
C VAL A 359 -9.99 -1.46 12.06
N GLN A 360 -10.37 -1.24 10.80
CA GLN A 360 -9.48 -0.70 9.79
C GLN A 360 -10.19 0.40 9.00
N ASP A 361 -9.67 1.63 9.09
CA ASP A 361 -10.24 2.80 8.41
C ASP A 361 -11.70 3.12 8.82
N ALA A 362 -12.02 2.92 10.09
CA ALA A 362 -13.35 3.16 10.65
C ALA A 362 -13.82 4.63 10.49
N GLY A 363 -12.86 5.58 10.40
CA GLY A 363 -13.15 6.98 10.15
C GLY A 363 -13.88 7.24 8.82
N ARG A 364 -13.61 6.41 7.81
CA ARG A 364 -14.19 6.49 6.47
C ARG A 364 -15.36 5.54 6.25
N THR A 365 -15.64 4.66 7.23
CA THR A 365 -16.55 3.54 7.07
C THR A 365 -17.69 3.60 8.09
N PRO A 366 -18.83 4.26 7.77
CA PRO A 366 -19.93 4.48 8.73
C PRO A 366 -20.46 3.20 9.38
N TRP A 367 -20.60 2.09 8.62
CA TRP A 367 -21.08 0.82 9.18
C TRP A 367 -20.12 0.24 10.22
N MET A 368 -18.82 0.35 9.98
CA MET A 368 -17.80 -0.17 10.89
C MET A 368 -17.80 0.59 12.21
N ARG A 369 -18.00 1.92 12.17
CA ARG A 369 -18.17 2.75 13.36
C ARG A 369 -19.43 2.37 14.14
N ALA A 370 -20.54 2.13 13.43
CA ALA A 370 -21.77 1.68 14.08
C ALA A 370 -21.59 0.29 14.73
N ALA A 371 -20.94 -0.64 14.03
CA ALA A 371 -20.62 -1.98 14.55
C ALA A 371 -19.71 -1.92 15.77
N LEU A 372 -18.64 -1.09 15.73
CA LEU A 372 -17.77 -0.87 16.87
C LEU A 372 -18.55 -0.42 18.11
N ASN A 373 -19.38 0.62 17.98
CA ASN A 373 -20.18 1.11 19.09
C ASN A 373 -21.13 0.05 19.64
N GLN A 374 -21.83 -0.66 18.77
CA GLN A 374 -22.77 -1.73 19.19
C GLN A 374 -22.07 -2.87 19.92
N LEU A 375 -20.89 -3.28 19.46
CA LEU A 375 -20.10 -4.35 20.10
C LEU A 375 -19.57 -3.89 21.47
N VAL A 376 -19.09 -2.65 21.59
CA VAL A 376 -18.59 -2.08 22.84
C VAL A 376 -19.73 -1.94 23.86
N GLU A 377 -20.88 -1.39 23.45
CA GLU A 377 -22.06 -1.25 24.32
C GLU A 377 -22.57 -2.61 24.85
N GLY A 378 -22.46 -3.66 24.05
CA GLY A 378 -22.82 -5.02 24.41
C GLY A 378 -21.83 -5.72 25.39
N HIS A 379 -20.60 -5.18 25.56
CA HIS A 379 -19.52 -5.78 26.35
C HIS A 379 -18.77 -4.73 27.18
N PRO A 380 -19.43 -4.06 28.16
CA PRO A 380 -18.84 -2.90 28.83
C PRO A 380 -17.59 -3.20 29.67
N ASP A 381 -17.43 -4.44 30.16
CA ASP A 381 -16.42 -4.75 31.18
C ASP A 381 -15.15 -5.47 30.68
N ASN A 382 -15.10 -5.96 29.45
CA ASN A 382 -13.98 -6.79 29.01
C ASN A 382 -13.75 -6.70 27.47
N VAL A 383 -13.59 -5.50 26.98
CA VAL A 383 -13.37 -5.23 25.56
C VAL A 383 -12.01 -4.53 25.34
N PHE A 384 -11.35 -4.89 24.26
CA PHE A 384 -10.15 -4.23 23.74
C PHE A 384 -10.32 -3.91 22.25
N VAL A 385 -9.97 -2.69 21.84
CA VAL A 385 -10.05 -2.29 20.45
C VAL A 385 -8.66 -2.19 19.84
N LEU A 386 -8.45 -2.86 18.71
CA LEU A 386 -7.23 -2.82 17.94
C LEU A 386 -7.46 -2.07 16.61
N CYS A 387 -6.90 -0.87 16.49
CA CYS A 387 -6.95 -0.06 15.28
C CYS A 387 -5.86 -0.54 14.31
N THR A 388 -6.24 -1.28 13.28
CA THR A 388 -5.32 -1.89 12.31
C THR A 388 -5.16 -1.08 11.02
N GLY A 389 -5.86 0.04 10.90
CA GLY A 389 -5.73 1.03 9.83
C GLY A 389 -4.80 2.17 10.21
N ILE A 390 -5.19 3.39 9.85
CA ILE A 390 -4.46 4.59 10.24
C ILE A 390 -4.61 4.87 11.74
N PRO A 391 -3.60 5.42 12.43
CA PRO A 391 -3.67 5.70 13.88
C PRO A 391 -4.81 6.61 14.29
N GLU A 392 -5.26 7.46 13.38
CA GLU A 392 -6.39 8.38 13.59
C GLU A 392 -7.69 7.67 13.97
N ASP A 393 -7.86 6.39 13.57
CA ASP A 393 -9.01 5.57 13.96
C ASP A 393 -9.12 5.39 15.48
N GLN A 394 -8.01 5.49 16.22
CA GLN A 394 -8.02 5.38 17.68
C GLN A 394 -8.88 6.46 18.35
N SER A 395 -9.03 7.63 17.73
CA SER A 395 -9.91 8.70 18.23
C SER A 395 -11.39 8.36 18.16
N LEU A 396 -11.76 7.31 17.43
CA LEU A 396 -13.16 6.84 17.28
C LEU A 396 -13.54 5.79 18.31
N VAL A 397 -12.56 5.27 19.06
CA VAL A 397 -12.81 4.30 20.12
C VAL A 397 -13.57 4.98 21.26
N PRO A 398 -14.68 4.41 21.76
CA PRO A 398 -15.43 4.98 22.86
C PRO A 398 -14.57 5.26 24.10
N ALA A 399 -14.86 6.37 24.78
CA ALA A 399 -14.07 6.82 25.93
C ALA A 399 -14.04 5.74 27.04
N GLY A 400 -12.86 5.50 27.59
CA GLY A 400 -12.65 4.50 28.64
C GLY A 400 -12.39 3.08 28.12
N VAL A 401 -12.55 2.81 26.83
CA VAL A 401 -12.23 1.51 26.23
C VAL A 401 -10.73 1.43 25.95
N PRO A 402 -10.00 0.42 26.48
CA PRO A 402 -8.59 0.25 26.17
C PRO A 402 -8.39 -0.08 24.70
N SER A 403 -7.41 0.56 24.07
CA SER A 403 -7.13 0.40 22.65
C SER A 403 -5.65 0.54 22.33
N ALA A 404 -5.25 -0.01 21.17
CA ALA A 404 -3.94 0.13 20.58
C ALA A 404 -4.04 0.32 19.06
N THR A 405 -2.95 0.79 18.44
CA THR A 405 -2.83 0.89 16.98
C THR A 405 -1.66 0.08 16.47
N THR A 406 -1.81 -0.47 15.26
CA THR A 406 -0.75 -1.19 14.54
C THR A 406 -0.31 -0.46 13.27
N SER A 407 -1.00 0.62 12.90
CA SER A 407 -0.71 1.41 11.70
C SER A 407 -0.55 0.56 10.43
N GLY A 408 -1.38 -0.48 10.31
CA GLY A 408 -1.37 -1.48 9.24
C GLY A 408 -1.37 -2.90 9.79
N ARG A 409 -1.63 -3.87 8.91
CA ARG A 409 -1.72 -5.29 9.26
C ARG A 409 -0.43 -6.01 8.90
N ASN A 410 0.32 -6.42 9.89
CA ASN A 410 1.48 -7.30 9.74
C ASN A 410 1.36 -8.49 10.69
N MET A 411 1.51 -9.70 10.19
CA MET A 411 1.28 -10.93 10.95
C MET A 411 2.16 -11.01 12.21
N ILE A 412 3.45 -10.68 12.10
CA ILE A 412 4.40 -10.77 13.23
C ILE A 412 4.06 -9.75 14.32
N VAL A 413 3.68 -8.54 13.93
CA VAL A 413 3.23 -7.49 14.86
C VAL A 413 1.92 -7.93 15.55
N LEU A 414 0.96 -8.43 14.77
CA LEU A 414 -0.33 -8.86 15.30
C LEU A 414 -0.21 -10.10 16.20
N GLU A 415 0.68 -11.06 15.88
CA GLU A 415 0.98 -12.18 16.79
C GLU A 415 1.64 -11.72 18.09
N ALA A 416 2.55 -10.74 18.03
CA ALA A 416 3.18 -10.19 19.24
C ALA A 416 2.13 -9.55 20.17
N ILE A 417 1.22 -8.74 19.61
CA ILE A 417 0.10 -8.13 20.34
C ILE A 417 -0.84 -9.21 20.88
N GLY A 418 -1.17 -10.22 20.07
CA GLY A 418 -2.00 -11.34 20.50
C GLY A 418 -1.43 -12.05 21.73
N ARG A 419 -0.11 -12.28 21.78
CA ARG A 419 0.57 -12.87 22.96
C ARG A 419 0.44 -11.99 24.20
N GLU A 420 0.54 -10.65 24.06
CA GLU A 420 0.36 -9.73 25.18
C GLU A 420 -1.09 -9.76 25.72
N LEU A 421 -2.06 -9.71 24.82
CA LEU A 421 -3.48 -9.72 25.21
C LEU A 421 -3.94 -11.05 25.80
N THR A 422 -3.32 -12.17 25.43
CA THR A 422 -3.77 -13.52 25.84
C THR A 422 -2.97 -14.12 27.00
N ARG A 423 -2.11 -13.33 27.63
CA ARG A 423 -1.43 -13.67 28.90
C ARG A 423 -2.35 -13.97 30.05
#